data_5f467c963c0d9254e737fa3c7d7eb6a7
#
_entry.id   5f467c963c0d9254e737fa3c7d7eb6a7
#
_cell.length_a   1.000
_cell.length_b   1.000
_cell.length_c   1.000
_cell.angle_alpha   90.00
_cell.angle_beta   90.00
_cell.angle_gamma   90.00
#
_symmetry.space_group_name_H-M   'P 1'
#
loop_
_entity.id
_entity.type
_entity.pdbx_description
1 polymer ?
#
loop_
_entity_poly.entity_id
_entity_poly.type
_entity_poly.pdbx_seq_one_letter_code
_entity_poly.pdbx_strand_id
1 'polypeptide(L)'
;MRIAYARVGEGPPIVKAANWLNHLELDWGSPIWSRTFEALAAHRTFIRYDERGNGLSDWEVAELSFEAFVRDLETVVEALGLERFPLLGMSQGCAVSIAYAVRHPERVAALVLIGGYAAGWRIGATPEERERREAVMTLTRLGWGNANPAYRHIFSCTFMPDATPEELAWFDEFQRQTTSTENALRFQDAFGDIDVRHLLGAVRCPVLVLHARDDQRITLAQGRELAIGIPGARFVPLASRSHILLGHEPAWEVCMAEVERFLAEHGL
;
A
#
# COMPACT_ATOMS: atom_id res chain seq x y z
N MET A 1 11.65 19.32 -4.04
CA MET A 1 11.54 17.85 -3.90
C MET A 1 10.96 17.28 -5.18
N ARG A 2 11.52 16.17 -5.66
CA ARG A 2 11.07 15.48 -6.86
C ARG A 2 10.38 14.19 -6.47
N ILE A 3 9.25 13.89 -7.11
CA ILE A 3 8.52 12.63 -7.01
C ILE A 3 8.67 11.89 -8.33
N ALA A 4 9.20 10.68 -8.29
CA ALA A 4 9.31 9.80 -9.45
C ALA A 4 7.97 9.09 -9.68
N TYR A 5 7.54 9.02 -10.95
CA TYR A 5 6.35 8.27 -11.35
C TYR A 5 6.59 7.47 -12.63
N ALA A 6 5.79 6.44 -12.83
CA ALA A 6 5.80 5.62 -14.04
C ALA A 6 4.38 5.41 -14.59
N ARG A 7 4.30 5.27 -15.90
CA ARG A 7 3.07 4.92 -16.64
C ARG A 7 3.38 3.73 -17.52
N VAL A 8 2.57 2.68 -17.41
CA VAL A 8 2.75 1.44 -18.18
C VAL A 8 1.38 0.97 -18.68
N GLY A 9 1.37 0.37 -19.87
CA GLY A 9 0.14 -0.07 -20.54
C GLY A 9 -0.56 1.04 -21.31
N GLU A 10 -1.67 0.67 -21.94
CA GLU A 10 -2.51 1.55 -22.77
C GLU A 10 -3.97 1.41 -22.36
N GLY A 11 -4.75 2.49 -22.46
CA GLY A 11 -6.16 2.51 -22.11
C GLY A 11 -6.50 3.51 -21.00
N PRO A 12 -7.69 3.38 -20.38
CA PRO A 12 -8.12 4.27 -19.29
C PRO A 12 -7.13 4.26 -18.13
N PRO A 13 -6.90 5.39 -17.44
CA PRO A 13 -5.96 5.44 -16.33
C PRO A 13 -6.47 4.68 -15.11
N ILE A 14 -5.57 3.99 -14.41
CA ILE A 14 -5.73 3.52 -13.03
C ILE A 14 -4.52 3.97 -12.23
N VAL A 15 -4.73 4.59 -11.08
CA VAL A 15 -3.66 5.11 -10.23
C VAL A 15 -3.52 4.25 -8.99
N LYS A 16 -2.30 3.82 -8.69
CA LYS A 16 -1.94 3.20 -7.42
C LYS A 16 -1.32 4.25 -6.51
N ALA A 17 -1.97 4.54 -5.38
CA ALA A 17 -1.33 5.32 -4.33
C ALA A 17 -0.06 4.61 -3.85
N ALA A 18 1.02 5.37 -3.67
CA ALA A 18 2.24 4.83 -3.12
C ALA A 18 1.99 4.27 -1.73
N ASN A 19 2.74 3.26 -1.39
CA ASN A 19 2.75 2.66 -0.05
C ASN A 19 4.16 2.16 0.23
N TRP A 20 4.52 2.13 1.48
CA TRP A 20 5.79 1.59 1.90
C TRP A 20 5.77 0.04 1.81
N LEU A 21 6.69 -0.62 1.15
CA LEU A 21 7.85 -0.16 0.40
C LEU A 21 7.54 -0.13 -1.09
N ASN A 22 8.17 0.78 -1.82
CA ASN A 22 8.06 0.82 -3.26
C ASN A 22 9.35 1.33 -3.93
N HIS A 23 9.58 0.91 -5.17
CA HIS A 23 10.67 1.36 -6.03
C HIS A 23 10.28 1.05 -7.47
N LEU A 24 10.01 2.06 -8.28
CA LEU A 24 9.42 1.95 -9.60
C LEU A 24 10.10 0.96 -10.56
N GLU A 25 11.43 0.83 -10.48
CA GLU A 25 12.18 -0.11 -11.33
C GLU A 25 12.27 -1.49 -10.72
N LEU A 26 12.60 -1.58 -9.42
CA LEU A 26 12.84 -2.87 -8.76
C LEU A 26 11.55 -3.67 -8.59
N ASP A 27 10.45 -3.03 -8.24
CA ASP A 27 9.19 -3.73 -7.99
C ASP A 27 8.48 -4.16 -9.28
N TRP A 28 8.72 -3.48 -10.44
CA TRP A 28 8.13 -3.86 -11.71
C TRP A 28 8.56 -5.25 -12.17
N GLY A 29 9.84 -5.56 -12.11
CA GLY A 29 10.41 -6.86 -12.48
C GLY A 29 10.53 -7.85 -11.31
N SER A 30 9.86 -7.62 -10.19
CA SER A 30 10.03 -8.41 -8.98
C SER A 30 9.30 -9.75 -9.04
N PRO A 31 9.78 -10.78 -8.32
CA PRO A 31 9.05 -12.04 -8.18
C PRO A 31 7.75 -11.89 -7.37
N ILE A 32 7.54 -10.75 -6.73
CA ILE A 32 6.43 -10.49 -5.81
C ILE A 32 5.30 -9.72 -6.51
N TRP A 33 5.60 -8.60 -7.18
CA TRP A 33 4.56 -7.70 -7.69
C TRP A 33 4.39 -7.70 -9.20
N SER A 34 5.37 -8.21 -9.99
CA SER A 34 5.32 -8.13 -11.46
C SER A 34 3.98 -8.63 -12.02
N ARG A 35 3.53 -9.81 -11.58
CA ARG A 35 2.26 -10.40 -12.02
C ARG A 35 1.05 -9.49 -11.74
N THR A 36 1.02 -8.86 -10.56
CA THR A 36 -0.06 -7.93 -10.17
C THR A 36 -0.03 -6.67 -11.01
N PHE A 37 1.16 -6.09 -11.23
CA PHE A 37 1.30 -4.85 -11.98
C PHE A 37 1.08 -5.05 -13.48
N GLU A 38 1.51 -6.17 -14.04
CA GLU A 38 1.22 -6.57 -15.42
C GLU A 38 -0.28 -6.78 -15.64
N ALA A 39 -0.97 -7.43 -14.70
CA ALA A 39 -2.42 -7.62 -14.78
C ALA A 39 -3.16 -6.27 -14.74
N LEU A 40 -2.76 -5.34 -13.88
CA LEU A 40 -3.36 -3.99 -13.81
C LEU A 40 -3.08 -3.15 -15.06
N ALA A 41 -1.93 -3.37 -15.72
CA ALA A 41 -1.53 -2.66 -16.91
C ALA A 41 -2.05 -3.29 -18.23
N ALA A 42 -2.63 -4.50 -18.19
CA ALA A 42 -3.01 -5.26 -19.38
C ALA A 42 -4.03 -4.54 -20.28
N HIS A 43 -4.96 -3.80 -19.70
CA HIS A 43 -6.03 -3.08 -20.41
C HIS A 43 -6.20 -1.63 -19.95
N ARG A 44 -5.24 -1.11 -19.20
CA ARG A 44 -5.26 0.23 -18.57
C ARG A 44 -3.90 0.88 -18.63
N THR A 45 -3.88 2.19 -18.60
CA THR A 45 -2.66 2.93 -18.27
C THR A 45 -2.49 2.88 -16.75
N PHE A 46 -1.66 1.95 -16.27
CA PHE A 46 -1.32 1.80 -14.85
C PHE A 46 -0.28 2.84 -14.43
N ILE A 47 -0.64 3.67 -13.46
CA ILE A 47 0.16 4.79 -12.97
C ILE A 47 0.59 4.50 -11.54
N ARG A 48 1.89 4.58 -11.29
CA ARG A 48 2.52 4.41 -9.98
C ARG A 48 3.52 5.53 -9.72
N TYR A 49 3.81 5.78 -8.47
CA TYR A 49 4.86 6.70 -8.06
C TYR A 49 5.55 6.18 -6.80
N ASP A 50 6.80 6.62 -6.60
CA ASP A 50 7.51 6.41 -5.35
C ASP A 50 7.22 7.58 -4.42
N GLU A 51 6.71 7.29 -3.22
CA GLU A 51 6.48 8.35 -2.24
C GLU A 51 7.81 8.99 -1.78
N ARG A 52 7.74 10.20 -1.30
CA ARG A 52 8.91 10.93 -0.77
C ARG A 52 9.73 10.06 0.20
N GLY A 53 11.04 10.17 0.15
CA GLY A 53 11.91 9.39 1.04
C GLY A 53 12.13 7.94 0.61
N ASN A 54 11.59 7.51 -0.55
CA ASN A 54 11.58 6.12 -0.98
C ASN A 54 11.86 5.98 -2.49
N GLY A 55 12.36 4.81 -2.92
CA GLY A 55 12.56 4.45 -4.32
C GLY A 55 13.41 5.46 -5.11
N LEU A 56 12.89 5.90 -6.25
CA LEU A 56 13.52 6.87 -7.15
C LEU A 56 13.16 8.34 -6.83
N SER A 57 12.28 8.57 -5.85
CA SER A 57 11.98 9.92 -5.35
C SER A 57 13.10 10.43 -4.45
N ASP A 58 13.13 11.75 -4.20
CA ASP A 58 14.16 12.34 -3.31
C ASP A 58 14.08 11.72 -1.90
N TRP A 59 15.23 11.26 -1.39
CA TRP A 59 15.34 10.66 -0.04
C TRP A 59 15.57 11.70 1.05
N GLU A 60 16.28 12.78 0.73
CA GLU A 60 16.53 13.88 1.66
C GLU A 60 15.31 14.80 1.70
N VAL A 61 14.36 14.50 2.58
CA VAL A 61 13.11 15.22 2.71
C VAL A 61 12.89 15.71 4.14
N ALA A 62 12.48 16.98 4.28
CA ALA A 62 12.23 17.58 5.58
C ALA A 62 11.04 16.91 6.30
N GLU A 63 9.99 16.58 5.56
CA GLU A 63 8.72 16.06 6.10
C GLU A 63 8.43 14.67 5.57
N LEU A 64 8.24 13.71 6.49
CA LEU A 64 7.61 12.41 6.28
C LEU A 64 6.40 12.35 7.22
N SER A 65 5.21 12.64 6.70
CA SER A 65 3.96 12.67 7.45
C SER A 65 2.81 12.16 6.57
N PHE A 66 1.71 11.76 7.19
CA PHE A 66 0.52 11.34 6.47
C PHE A 66 0.03 12.40 5.48
N GLU A 67 -0.04 13.66 5.91
CA GLU A 67 -0.44 14.78 5.06
C GLU A 67 0.53 14.98 3.88
N ALA A 68 1.80 14.74 4.08
CA ALA A 68 2.79 14.82 3.02
C ALA A 68 2.60 13.72 1.97
N PHE A 69 2.22 12.50 2.37
CA PHE A 69 1.93 11.39 1.45
C PHE A 69 0.69 11.68 0.60
N VAL A 70 -0.34 12.29 1.18
CA VAL A 70 -1.52 12.71 0.41
C VAL A 70 -1.15 13.78 -0.63
N ARG A 71 -0.33 14.77 -0.25
CA ARG A 71 0.18 15.79 -1.18
C ARG A 71 1.05 15.21 -2.31
N ASP A 72 1.76 14.12 -2.07
CA ASP A 72 2.51 13.44 -3.14
C ASP A 72 1.56 12.89 -4.21
N LEU A 73 0.47 12.24 -3.80
CA LEU A 73 -0.56 11.77 -4.73
C LEU A 73 -1.21 12.94 -5.48
N GLU A 74 -1.58 14.02 -4.79
CA GLU A 74 -2.13 15.24 -5.39
C GLU A 74 -1.18 15.78 -6.47
N THR A 75 0.11 15.89 -6.15
CA THR A 75 1.15 16.37 -7.08
C THR A 75 1.26 15.51 -8.34
N VAL A 76 1.23 14.19 -8.21
CA VAL A 76 1.31 13.26 -9.35
C VAL A 76 0.07 13.36 -10.22
N VAL A 77 -1.13 13.39 -9.63
CA VAL A 77 -2.39 13.51 -10.37
C VAL A 77 -2.45 14.85 -11.14
N GLU A 78 -2.05 15.94 -10.50
CA GLU A 78 -2.00 17.27 -11.15
C GLU A 78 -0.99 17.31 -12.29
N ALA A 79 0.23 16.82 -12.06
CA ALA A 79 1.29 16.80 -13.08
C ALA A 79 0.91 15.97 -14.32
N LEU A 80 0.06 14.97 -14.16
CA LEU A 80 -0.43 14.11 -15.25
C LEU A 80 -1.75 14.60 -15.85
N GLY A 81 -2.36 15.64 -15.30
CA GLY A 81 -3.64 16.18 -15.79
C GLY A 81 -4.79 15.16 -15.71
N LEU A 82 -4.79 14.28 -14.73
CA LEU A 82 -5.81 13.23 -14.59
C LEU A 82 -7.12 13.83 -14.07
N GLU A 83 -8.21 13.67 -14.83
CA GLU A 83 -9.52 14.22 -14.47
C GLU A 83 -10.29 13.27 -13.55
N ARG A 84 -10.47 11.99 -13.97
CA ARG A 84 -11.23 11.00 -13.20
C ARG A 84 -10.68 9.60 -13.46
N PHE A 85 -10.43 8.85 -12.39
CA PHE A 85 -9.76 7.55 -12.45
C PHE A 85 -10.14 6.64 -11.27
N PRO A 86 -10.06 5.31 -11.42
CA PRO A 86 -10.02 4.37 -10.30
C PRO A 86 -8.72 4.56 -9.50
N LEU A 87 -8.84 4.59 -8.18
CA LEU A 87 -7.70 4.70 -7.26
C LEU A 87 -7.53 3.40 -6.49
N LEU A 88 -6.33 2.85 -6.54
CA LEU A 88 -5.93 1.63 -5.83
C LEU A 88 -5.05 2.00 -4.64
N GLY A 89 -5.48 1.66 -3.45
CA GLY A 89 -4.68 1.71 -2.22
C GLY A 89 -4.30 0.31 -1.76
N MET A 90 -3.04 0.13 -1.37
CA MET A 90 -2.55 -1.09 -0.73
C MET A 90 -1.92 -0.73 0.61
N SER A 91 -2.19 -1.54 1.65
CA SER A 91 -1.62 -1.32 2.99
C SER A 91 -1.84 0.13 3.50
N GLN A 92 -0.78 0.85 3.87
CA GLN A 92 -0.82 2.26 4.26
C GLN A 92 -1.37 3.18 3.15
N GLY A 93 -1.16 2.84 1.88
CA GLY A 93 -1.73 3.57 0.75
C GLY A 93 -3.26 3.58 0.73
N CYS A 94 -3.93 2.68 1.46
CA CYS A 94 -5.39 2.73 1.63
C CYS A 94 -5.84 3.99 2.37
N ALA A 95 -5.15 4.36 3.45
CA ALA A 95 -5.46 5.57 4.20
C ALA A 95 -5.22 6.84 3.36
N VAL A 96 -4.12 6.88 2.58
CA VAL A 96 -3.82 7.97 1.62
C VAL A 96 -4.93 8.07 0.58
N SER A 97 -5.36 6.93 0.02
CA SER A 97 -6.42 6.87 -0.99
C SER A 97 -7.77 7.34 -0.45
N ILE A 98 -8.11 6.99 0.78
CA ILE A 98 -9.34 7.45 1.46
C ILE A 98 -9.30 8.97 1.65
N ALA A 99 -8.20 9.52 2.18
CA ALA A 99 -8.07 10.96 2.38
C ALA A 99 -8.15 11.72 1.05
N TYR A 100 -7.49 11.21 0.01
CA TYR A 100 -7.56 11.78 -1.33
C TYR A 100 -9.00 11.74 -1.90
N ALA A 101 -9.68 10.61 -1.80
CA ALA A 101 -11.05 10.45 -2.32
C ALA A 101 -12.06 11.39 -1.61
N VAL A 102 -11.86 11.68 -0.34
CA VAL A 102 -12.69 12.64 0.40
C VAL A 102 -12.40 14.08 0.01
N ARG A 103 -11.13 14.42 -0.28
CA ARG A 103 -10.72 15.77 -0.71
C ARG A 103 -11.10 16.07 -2.16
N HIS A 104 -11.05 15.05 -3.02
CA HIS A 104 -11.26 15.16 -4.47
C HIS A 104 -12.31 14.16 -4.97
N PRO A 105 -13.55 14.22 -4.46
CA PRO A 105 -14.59 13.23 -4.77
C PRO A 105 -14.97 13.20 -6.27
N GLU A 106 -14.75 14.29 -6.99
CA GLU A 106 -14.99 14.38 -8.44
C GLU A 106 -13.95 13.59 -9.26
N ARG A 107 -12.75 13.39 -8.73
CA ARG A 107 -11.64 12.74 -9.43
C ARG A 107 -11.59 11.22 -9.24
N VAL A 108 -12.15 10.69 -8.14
CA VAL A 108 -12.08 9.26 -7.87
C VAL A 108 -13.35 8.56 -8.38
N ALA A 109 -13.19 7.78 -9.45
CA ALA A 109 -14.31 7.05 -10.07
C ALA A 109 -14.72 5.82 -9.25
N ALA A 110 -13.76 5.11 -8.69
CA ALA A 110 -13.92 3.99 -7.78
C ALA A 110 -12.67 3.84 -6.90
N LEU A 111 -12.81 3.23 -5.74
CA LEU A 111 -11.73 3.03 -4.78
C LEU A 111 -11.57 1.53 -4.50
N VAL A 112 -10.37 1.00 -4.72
CA VAL A 112 -9.99 -0.37 -4.39
C VAL A 112 -8.98 -0.33 -3.25
N LEU A 113 -9.29 -1.00 -2.13
CA LEU A 113 -8.49 -1.01 -0.91
C LEU A 113 -8.07 -2.44 -0.59
N ILE A 114 -6.77 -2.74 -0.62
CA ILE A 114 -6.21 -4.07 -0.38
C ILE A 114 -5.34 -4.08 0.87
N GLY A 115 -5.67 -4.89 1.87
CA GLY A 115 -4.88 -5.07 3.08
C GLY A 115 -4.68 -3.79 3.90
N GLY A 116 -5.67 -2.87 3.87
CA GLY A 116 -5.57 -1.56 4.49
C GLY A 116 -6.07 -1.48 5.93
N TYR A 117 -5.88 -0.31 6.52
CA TYR A 117 -6.34 0.05 7.87
C TYR A 117 -6.80 1.51 7.90
N ALA A 118 -7.70 1.82 8.84
CA ALA A 118 -8.18 3.19 9.09
C ALA A 118 -7.40 3.90 10.20
N ALA A 119 -6.80 3.12 11.13
CA ALA A 119 -6.07 3.62 12.28
C ALA A 119 -4.69 2.96 12.38
N GLY A 120 -3.66 3.79 12.55
CA GLY A 120 -2.27 3.38 12.71
C GLY A 120 -2.03 2.64 14.02
N TRP A 121 -0.88 1.98 14.12
CA TRP A 121 -0.57 1.04 15.21
C TRP A 121 -0.49 1.67 16.62
N ARG A 122 -0.38 2.99 16.75
CA ARG A 122 -0.44 3.67 18.06
C ARG A 122 -1.86 3.91 18.55
N ILE A 123 -2.82 3.97 17.62
CA ILE A 123 -4.19 4.33 17.92
C ILE A 123 -4.90 3.17 18.62
N GLY A 124 -5.23 3.34 19.88
CA GLY A 124 -5.89 2.30 20.67
C GLY A 124 -5.01 1.10 21.06
N ALA A 125 -3.71 1.15 20.78
CA ALA A 125 -2.79 0.06 21.08
C ALA A 125 -2.66 -0.21 22.60
N THR A 126 -2.67 -1.48 22.97
CA THR A 126 -2.33 -1.93 24.32
C THR A 126 -0.84 -1.65 24.62
N PRO A 127 -0.44 -1.61 25.91
CA PRO A 127 0.97 -1.49 26.28
C PRO A 127 1.86 -2.57 25.62
N GLU A 128 1.38 -3.81 25.56
CA GLU A 128 2.10 -4.93 24.95
C GLU A 128 2.28 -4.75 23.44
N GLU A 129 1.26 -4.28 22.73
CA GLU A 129 1.35 -3.98 21.29
C GLU A 129 2.34 -2.85 21.02
N ARG A 130 2.36 -1.82 21.85
CA ARG A 130 3.35 -0.72 21.76
C ARG A 130 4.77 -1.23 21.96
N GLU A 131 5.01 -1.99 23.02
CA GLU A 131 6.32 -2.60 23.31
C GLU A 131 6.81 -3.45 22.13
N ARG A 132 5.93 -4.28 21.54
CA ARG A 132 6.25 -5.10 20.37
C ARG A 132 6.64 -4.23 19.15
N ARG A 133 5.94 -3.14 18.91
CA ARG A 133 6.25 -2.20 17.82
C ARG A 133 7.55 -1.44 18.05
N GLU A 134 7.81 -1.02 19.26
CA GLU A 134 9.08 -0.36 19.65
C GLU A 134 10.28 -1.31 19.47
N ALA A 135 10.10 -2.59 19.80
CA ALA A 135 11.12 -3.62 19.52
C ALA A 135 11.39 -3.75 18.02
N VAL A 136 10.35 -3.75 17.17
CA VAL A 136 10.51 -3.77 15.70
C VAL A 136 11.24 -2.51 15.21
N MET A 137 10.94 -1.32 15.71
CA MET A 137 11.65 -0.09 15.36
C MET A 137 13.12 -0.15 15.80
N THR A 138 13.42 -0.76 16.94
CA THR A 138 14.81 -0.98 17.39
C THR A 138 15.56 -1.92 16.43
N LEU A 139 14.94 -3.01 16.01
CA LEU A 139 15.51 -3.91 14.99
C LEU A 139 15.74 -3.19 13.67
N THR A 140 14.82 -2.35 13.22
CA THR A 140 14.98 -1.52 12.02
C THR A 140 16.21 -0.62 12.15
N ARG A 141 16.35 0.10 13.26
CA ARG A 141 17.49 0.99 13.51
C ARG A 141 18.83 0.26 13.47
N LEU A 142 18.90 -0.95 14.00
CA LEU A 142 20.13 -1.72 14.10
C LEU A 142 20.47 -2.50 12.83
N GLY A 143 19.48 -2.85 12.02
CA GLY A 143 19.65 -3.85 10.98
C GLY A 143 19.25 -3.45 9.56
N TRP A 144 18.51 -2.36 9.36
CA TRP A 144 17.97 -2.01 8.04
C TRP A 144 19.03 -1.88 6.95
N GLY A 145 20.11 -1.12 7.21
CA GLY A 145 21.20 -0.88 6.27
C GLY A 145 22.28 -1.97 6.23
N ASN A 146 22.21 -2.98 7.12
CA ASN A 146 23.24 -4.01 7.21
C ASN A 146 23.25 -4.95 5.99
N ALA A 147 24.45 -5.44 5.63
CA ALA A 147 24.60 -6.49 4.62
C ALA A 147 23.90 -7.80 5.05
N ASN A 148 23.98 -8.16 6.36
CA ASN A 148 23.25 -9.30 6.89
C ASN A 148 21.74 -8.99 6.94
N PRO A 149 20.88 -9.76 6.24
CA PRO A 149 19.45 -9.48 6.15
C PRO A 149 18.65 -9.91 7.39
N ALA A 150 19.25 -10.55 8.39
CA ALA A 150 18.55 -11.19 9.51
C ALA A 150 17.44 -10.32 10.15
N TYR A 151 17.72 -9.01 10.34
CA TYR A 151 16.73 -8.08 10.92
C TYR A 151 15.60 -7.70 9.96
N ARG A 152 15.88 -7.62 8.65
CA ARG A 152 14.86 -7.35 7.63
C ARG A 152 14.01 -8.59 7.37
N HIS A 153 14.58 -9.77 7.50
CA HIS A 153 13.89 -11.05 7.31
C HIS A 153 12.67 -11.21 8.22
N ILE A 154 12.70 -10.63 9.42
CA ILE A 154 11.54 -10.59 10.31
C ILE A 154 10.35 -9.88 9.65
N PHE A 155 10.59 -8.79 8.93
CA PHE A 155 9.55 -8.12 8.14
C PHE A 155 9.07 -9.02 7.00
N SER A 156 9.99 -9.55 6.20
CA SER A 156 9.66 -10.42 5.07
C SER A 156 8.73 -11.56 5.47
N CYS A 157 9.07 -12.27 6.54
CA CYS A 157 8.25 -13.37 7.06
C CYS A 157 6.87 -12.93 7.57
N THR A 158 6.73 -11.70 8.08
CA THR A 158 5.41 -11.20 8.54
C THR A 158 4.55 -10.66 7.40
N PHE A 159 5.16 -10.22 6.31
CA PHE A 159 4.44 -9.76 5.12
C PHE A 159 3.99 -10.93 4.23
N MET A 160 4.82 -11.96 4.13
CA MET A 160 4.65 -13.08 3.21
C MET A 160 5.07 -14.41 3.86
N PRO A 161 4.30 -14.93 4.83
CA PRO A 161 4.67 -16.15 5.56
C PRO A 161 4.71 -17.41 4.67
N ASP A 162 4.06 -17.37 3.51
CA ASP A 162 4.00 -18.49 2.56
C ASP A 162 4.90 -18.28 1.31
N ALA A 163 5.77 -17.25 1.35
CA ALA A 163 6.72 -16.98 0.28
C ALA A 163 7.84 -18.03 0.20
N THR A 164 8.34 -18.23 -1.00
CA THR A 164 9.53 -19.06 -1.23
C THR A 164 10.79 -18.42 -0.61
N PRO A 165 11.84 -19.20 -0.34
CA PRO A 165 13.11 -18.64 0.13
C PRO A 165 13.69 -17.57 -0.80
N GLU A 166 13.50 -17.70 -2.10
CA GLU A 166 13.97 -16.76 -3.12
C GLU A 166 13.20 -15.45 -3.05
N GLU A 167 11.87 -15.49 -2.88
CA GLU A 167 11.02 -14.30 -2.70
C GLU A 167 11.36 -13.56 -1.40
N LEU A 168 11.57 -14.29 -0.31
CA LEU A 168 11.99 -13.71 0.97
C LEU A 168 13.37 -13.04 0.86
N ALA A 169 14.35 -13.71 0.24
CA ALA A 169 15.67 -13.17 0.04
C ALA A 169 15.66 -11.91 -0.85
N TRP A 170 14.85 -11.93 -1.90
CA TRP A 170 14.65 -10.77 -2.75
C TRP A 170 14.04 -9.61 -1.97
N PHE A 171 13.00 -9.85 -1.18
CA PHE A 171 12.34 -8.81 -0.39
C PHE A 171 13.25 -8.25 0.72
N ASP A 172 14.09 -9.09 1.32
CA ASP A 172 15.11 -8.66 2.28
C ASP A 172 16.05 -7.62 1.68
N GLU A 173 16.52 -7.85 0.45
CA GLU A 173 17.40 -6.91 -0.25
C GLU A 173 16.65 -5.70 -0.78
N PHE A 174 15.45 -5.88 -1.29
CA PHE A 174 14.57 -4.80 -1.74
C PHE A 174 14.34 -3.75 -0.64
N GLN A 175 14.06 -4.18 0.59
CA GLN A 175 13.90 -3.28 1.72
C GLN A 175 15.11 -2.33 1.86
N ARG A 176 16.33 -2.86 1.77
CA ARG A 176 17.57 -2.08 1.90
C ARG A 176 17.77 -1.08 0.77
N GLN A 177 17.33 -1.44 -0.43
CA GLN A 177 17.53 -0.63 -1.65
C GLN A 177 16.48 0.47 -1.81
N THR A 178 15.35 0.37 -1.12
CA THR A 178 14.24 1.31 -1.31
C THR A 178 14.36 2.58 -0.50
N THR A 179 15.02 2.55 0.67
CA THR A 179 15.14 3.72 1.53
C THR A 179 16.27 3.59 2.56
N SER A 180 16.68 4.71 3.14
CA SER A 180 17.68 4.74 4.22
C SER A 180 17.11 4.21 5.53
N THR A 181 18.00 3.81 6.46
CA THR A 181 17.62 3.43 7.82
C THR A 181 16.84 4.53 8.54
N GLU A 182 17.27 5.79 8.37
CA GLU A 182 16.61 6.94 8.97
C GLU A 182 15.18 7.09 8.44
N ASN A 183 15.00 7.07 7.12
CA ASN A 183 13.66 7.17 6.53
C ASN A 183 12.79 5.97 6.87
N ALA A 184 13.34 4.74 6.92
CA ALA A 184 12.59 3.56 7.34
C ALA A 184 11.99 3.71 8.75
N LEU A 185 12.73 4.33 9.67
CA LEU A 185 12.23 4.65 11.02
C LEU A 185 11.16 5.76 10.98
N ARG A 186 11.40 6.83 10.24
CA ARG A 186 10.44 7.95 10.10
C ARG A 186 9.13 7.50 9.46
N PHE A 187 9.16 6.58 8.47
CA PHE A 187 7.97 5.97 7.91
C PHE A 187 7.18 5.18 8.95
N GLN A 188 7.84 4.28 9.67
CA GLN A 188 7.19 3.46 10.70
C GLN A 188 6.58 4.33 11.82
N ASP A 189 7.25 5.43 12.14
CA ASP A 189 6.77 6.42 13.09
C ASP A 189 5.50 7.11 12.57
N ALA A 190 5.55 7.68 11.36
CA ALA A 190 4.42 8.35 10.73
C ALA A 190 3.18 7.44 10.56
N PHE A 191 3.38 6.15 10.25
CA PHE A 191 2.28 5.19 10.11
C PHE A 191 1.57 4.90 11.44
N GLY A 192 2.25 5.08 12.55
CA GLY A 192 1.67 4.90 13.88
C GLY A 192 0.52 5.84 14.18
N ASP A 193 0.57 7.04 13.64
CA ASP A 193 -0.32 8.14 13.99
C ASP A 193 -1.41 8.41 12.92
N ILE A 194 -1.45 7.63 11.84
CA ILE A 194 -2.50 7.73 10.83
C ILE A 194 -3.86 7.43 11.47
N ASP A 195 -4.82 8.33 11.29
CA ASP A 195 -6.22 8.12 11.69
C ASP A 195 -7.16 8.75 10.66
N VAL A 196 -7.76 7.90 9.81
CA VAL A 196 -8.73 8.31 8.79
C VAL A 196 -10.15 7.84 9.11
N ARG A 197 -10.42 7.34 10.33
CA ARG A 197 -11.74 6.83 10.72
C ARG A 197 -12.83 7.89 10.58
N HIS A 198 -12.49 9.14 10.86
CA HIS A 198 -13.41 10.29 10.71
C HIS A 198 -13.75 10.62 9.26
N LEU A 199 -12.99 10.09 8.28
CA LEU A 199 -13.21 10.32 6.85
C LEU A 199 -14.06 9.22 6.20
N LEU A 200 -14.16 8.02 6.80
CA LEU A 200 -14.79 6.85 6.17
C LEU A 200 -16.22 7.14 5.69
N GLY A 201 -17.04 7.77 6.52
CA GLY A 201 -18.42 8.14 6.20
C GLY A 201 -18.58 9.22 5.12
N ALA A 202 -17.49 9.89 4.74
CA ALA A 202 -17.48 10.95 3.73
C ALA A 202 -17.07 10.47 2.33
N VAL A 203 -16.63 9.22 2.17
CA VAL A 203 -16.30 8.61 0.85
C VAL A 203 -17.57 8.53 0.01
N ARG A 204 -17.50 8.98 -1.26
CA ARG A 204 -18.67 9.11 -2.15
C ARG A 204 -18.65 8.17 -3.35
N CYS A 205 -17.49 7.66 -3.74
CA CYS A 205 -17.36 6.72 -4.85
C CYS A 205 -17.66 5.28 -4.41
N PRO A 206 -17.93 4.35 -5.35
CA PRO A 206 -17.96 2.91 -5.08
C PRO A 206 -16.64 2.42 -4.47
N VAL A 207 -16.71 1.51 -3.49
CA VAL A 207 -15.52 1.00 -2.79
C VAL A 207 -15.54 -0.52 -2.73
N LEU A 208 -14.39 -1.12 -3.08
CA LEU A 208 -14.08 -2.53 -2.87
C LEU A 208 -12.96 -2.64 -1.82
N VAL A 209 -13.21 -3.38 -0.75
CA VAL A 209 -12.23 -3.71 0.28
C VAL A 209 -11.88 -5.19 0.20
N LEU A 210 -10.60 -5.51 -0.03
CA LEU A 210 -10.06 -6.86 -0.08
C LEU A 210 -9.08 -7.05 1.07
N HIS A 211 -9.17 -8.15 1.80
CA HIS A 211 -8.29 -8.38 2.95
C HIS A 211 -8.03 -9.86 3.19
N ALA A 212 -6.76 -10.23 3.38
CA ALA A 212 -6.41 -11.60 3.73
C ALA A 212 -6.95 -11.96 5.12
N ARG A 213 -7.56 -13.16 5.26
CA ARG A 213 -8.23 -13.57 6.51
C ARG A 213 -7.29 -13.66 7.68
N ASP A 214 -6.11 -14.17 7.42
CA ASP A 214 -5.11 -14.49 8.44
C ASP A 214 -3.86 -13.61 8.29
N ASP A 215 -4.04 -12.39 7.73
CA ASP A 215 -2.98 -11.39 7.58
C ASP A 215 -2.30 -11.14 8.92
N GLN A 216 -0.99 -11.41 8.96
CA GLN A 216 -0.18 -11.30 10.18
C GLN A 216 0.33 -9.88 10.44
N ARG A 217 0.17 -8.98 9.48
CA ARG A 217 0.63 -7.60 9.55
C ARG A 217 -0.48 -6.63 9.93
N ILE A 218 -1.60 -6.73 9.23
CA ILE A 218 -2.81 -5.92 9.41
C ILE A 218 -3.98 -6.90 9.58
N THR A 219 -4.61 -6.88 10.72
CA THR A 219 -5.64 -7.86 11.05
C THR A 219 -6.89 -7.73 10.19
N LEU A 220 -7.60 -8.82 9.96
CA LEU A 220 -8.89 -8.81 9.26
C LEU A 220 -9.90 -7.83 9.90
N ALA A 221 -9.83 -7.62 11.20
CA ALA A 221 -10.68 -6.67 11.91
C ALA A 221 -10.50 -5.23 11.40
N GLN A 222 -9.27 -4.83 11.07
CA GLN A 222 -8.97 -3.52 10.51
C GLN A 222 -9.54 -3.35 9.08
N GLY A 223 -9.47 -4.41 8.25
CA GLY A 223 -10.14 -4.41 6.95
C GLY A 223 -11.66 -4.34 7.06
N ARG A 224 -12.26 -5.02 8.04
CA ARG A 224 -13.70 -4.92 8.34
C ARG A 224 -14.10 -3.54 8.83
N GLU A 225 -13.26 -2.88 9.63
CA GLU A 225 -13.48 -1.49 10.08
C GLU A 225 -13.61 -0.54 8.89
N LEU A 226 -12.73 -0.65 7.90
CA LEU A 226 -12.85 0.11 6.64
C LEU A 226 -14.18 -0.12 5.95
N ALA A 227 -14.55 -1.39 5.76
CA ALA A 227 -15.76 -1.75 5.04
C ALA A 227 -17.05 -1.32 5.76
N ILE A 228 -17.07 -1.40 7.11
CA ILE A 228 -18.22 -0.97 7.92
C ILE A 228 -18.33 0.56 7.94
N GLY A 229 -17.20 1.25 8.02
CA GLY A 229 -17.15 2.71 8.09
C GLY A 229 -17.48 3.42 6.79
N ILE A 230 -17.26 2.77 5.63
CA ILE A 230 -17.49 3.36 4.32
C ILE A 230 -18.88 2.95 3.78
N PRO A 231 -19.80 3.89 3.51
CA PRO A 231 -21.14 3.57 3.04
C PRO A 231 -21.12 2.78 1.72
N GLY A 232 -21.80 1.62 1.70
CA GLY A 232 -21.93 0.79 0.49
C GLY A 232 -20.66 0.05 0.06
N ALA A 233 -19.61 0.04 0.88
CA ALA A 233 -18.39 -0.70 0.54
C ALA A 233 -18.66 -2.21 0.45
N ARG A 234 -18.13 -2.83 -0.63
CA ARG A 234 -18.09 -4.30 -0.78
C ARG A 234 -16.87 -4.82 -0.02
N PHE A 235 -17.04 -5.87 0.77
CA PHE A 235 -15.94 -6.51 1.50
C PHE A 235 -15.73 -7.94 1.02
N VAL A 236 -14.50 -8.27 0.64
CA VAL A 236 -14.10 -9.61 0.20
C VAL A 236 -12.93 -10.13 1.04
N PRO A 237 -13.17 -11.08 1.95
CA PRO A 237 -12.10 -11.73 2.69
C PRO A 237 -11.43 -12.80 1.80
N LEU A 238 -10.10 -12.71 1.66
CA LEU A 238 -9.28 -13.60 0.86
C LEU A 238 -8.71 -14.74 1.72
N ALA A 239 -8.64 -15.96 1.16
CA ALA A 239 -8.10 -17.12 1.85
C ALA A 239 -6.56 -17.13 1.77
N SER A 240 -5.91 -16.24 2.52
CA SER A 240 -4.46 -16.11 2.61
C SER A 240 -4.04 -15.63 3.99
N ARG A 241 -2.76 -15.87 4.34
CA ARG A 241 -2.08 -15.32 5.52
C ARG A 241 -1.14 -14.17 5.14
N SER A 242 -0.90 -13.98 3.85
CA SER A 242 0.05 -13.01 3.34
C SER A 242 -0.56 -11.61 3.32
N HIS A 243 0.16 -10.63 3.85
CA HIS A 243 -0.19 -9.23 3.70
C HIS A 243 0.03 -8.77 2.25
N ILE A 244 1.11 -9.21 1.64
CA ILE A 244 1.39 -9.07 0.22
C ILE A 244 1.01 -10.38 -0.45
N LEU A 245 -0.06 -10.38 -1.26
CA LEU A 245 -0.49 -11.56 -1.99
C LEU A 245 0.54 -11.93 -3.06
N LEU A 246 0.98 -13.18 -3.03
CA LEU A 246 1.94 -13.70 -3.99
C LEU A 246 1.23 -14.24 -5.23
N GLY A 247 1.83 -14.01 -6.40
CA GLY A 247 1.22 -14.39 -7.67
C GLY A 247 0.90 -15.88 -7.83
N HIS A 248 1.52 -16.76 -7.03
CA HIS A 248 1.25 -18.20 -7.03
C HIS A 248 0.18 -18.64 -6.02
N GLU A 249 -0.29 -17.73 -5.14
CA GLU A 249 -1.38 -18.05 -4.20
C GLU A 249 -2.75 -18.08 -4.92
N PRO A 250 -3.64 -19.07 -4.63
CA PRO A 250 -5.00 -19.04 -5.16
C PRO A 250 -5.78 -17.77 -4.79
N ALA A 251 -5.46 -17.15 -3.64
CA ALA A 251 -6.06 -15.90 -3.18
C ALA A 251 -5.74 -14.73 -4.11
N TRP A 252 -4.59 -14.75 -4.80
CA TRP A 252 -4.23 -13.75 -5.79
C TRP A 252 -5.19 -13.74 -6.98
N GLU A 253 -5.53 -14.91 -7.53
CA GLU A 253 -6.49 -15.04 -8.63
C GLU A 253 -7.87 -14.47 -8.23
N VAL A 254 -8.33 -14.81 -7.02
CA VAL A 254 -9.59 -14.28 -6.48
C VAL A 254 -9.52 -12.78 -6.34
N CYS A 255 -8.43 -12.24 -5.80
CA CYS A 255 -8.23 -10.81 -5.62
C CYS A 255 -8.32 -10.06 -6.97
N MET A 256 -7.58 -10.51 -7.98
CA MET A 256 -7.55 -9.85 -9.29
C MET A 256 -8.88 -9.97 -10.01
N ALA A 257 -9.55 -11.14 -9.95
CA ALA A 257 -10.88 -11.32 -10.53
C ALA A 257 -11.93 -10.40 -9.87
N GLU A 258 -11.86 -10.20 -8.55
CA GLU A 258 -12.76 -9.27 -7.84
C GLU A 258 -12.48 -7.80 -8.23
N VAL A 259 -11.21 -7.41 -8.38
CA VAL A 259 -10.85 -6.07 -8.85
C VAL A 259 -11.40 -5.82 -10.26
N GLU A 260 -11.13 -6.73 -11.20
CA GLU A 260 -11.61 -6.60 -12.58
C GLU A 260 -13.14 -6.57 -12.66
N ARG A 261 -13.82 -7.47 -11.95
CA ARG A 261 -15.28 -7.49 -11.90
C ARG A 261 -15.84 -6.18 -11.35
N PHE A 262 -15.27 -5.69 -10.23
CA PHE A 262 -15.71 -4.45 -9.60
C PHE A 262 -15.53 -3.24 -10.51
N LEU A 263 -14.39 -3.11 -11.19
CA LEU A 263 -14.15 -2.02 -12.12
C LEU A 263 -15.11 -2.10 -13.32
N ALA A 264 -15.31 -3.29 -13.90
CA ALA A 264 -16.23 -3.51 -15.02
C ALA A 264 -17.70 -3.19 -14.66
N GLU A 265 -18.18 -3.54 -13.47
CA GLU A 265 -19.52 -3.22 -12.96
C GLU A 265 -19.75 -1.70 -12.89
N HIS A 266 -18.70 -0.90 -12.82
CA HIS A 266 -18.77 0.57 -12.76
C HIS A 266 -18.32 1.25 -14.07
N GLY A 267 -18.13 0.47 -15.15
CA GLY A 267 -17.74 1.00 -16.47
C GLY A 267 -16.31 1.53 -16.55
N LEU A 268 -15.39 0.94 -15.76
CA LEU A 268 -14.01 1.39 -15.60
C LEU A 268 -12.99 0.37 -16.09
#